data_71f43853a1841b6dbe795c11fcebea46
#
_entry.id   71f43853a1841b6dbe795c11fcebea46
#
_cell.length_a   1.000
_cell.length_b   1.000
_cell.length_c   1.000
_cell.angle_alpha   90.00
_cell.angle_beta   90.00
_cell.angle_gamma   90.00
#
_symmetry.space_group_name_H-M   'P 1'
#
loop_
_entity.id
_entity.type
_entity.pdbx_description
1 polymer ?
#
loop_
_entity_poly.entity_id
_entity_poly.type
_entity_poly.pdbx_seq_one_letter_code
_entity_poly.pdbx_strand_id
1 'polypeptide(L)'
;MQLDLATTSMLAGMMLNETPALNTLTPDEARLVFSEINRSMPPGPAQVSSRDVDIPVSGGSIRGRVLAPSTPAKSLMVYYHGGGWVIGNIDDYD
;
A
#
# COMPACT_ATOMS: atom_id res chain seq x y z
N MET A 1 10.52 14.45 22.10
CA MET A 1 10.36 14.74 20.66
C MET A 1 8.91 15.18 20.48
N GLN A 2 8.69 16.34 19.86
CA GLN A 2 7.34 16.85 19.64
C GLN A 2 6.93 16.50 18.20
N LEU A 3 5.77 15.88 18.04
CA LEU A 3 5.22 15.57 16.71
C LEU A 3 4.71 16.85 16.03
N ASP A 4 4.83 16.95 14.73
CA ASP A 4 4.20 18.02 13.97
C ASP A 4 2.67 17.90 14.00
N LEU A 5 1.99 18.98 13.60
CA LEU A 5 0.52 19.06 13.68
C LEU A 5 -0.16 18.03 12.77
N ALA A 6 0.39 17.77 11.59
CA ALA A 6 -0.20 16.83 10.63
C ALA A 6 -0.14 15.39 11.18
N THR A 7 1.02 15.00 11.71
CA THR A 7 1.21 13.69 12.36
C THR A 7 0.31 13.54 13.59
N THR A 8 0.22 14.59 14.43
CA THR A 8 -0.65 14.58 15.61
C THR A 8 -2.11 14.41 15.21
N SER A 9 -2.57 15.15 14.21
CA SER A 9 -3.96 15.05 13.71
C SER A 9 -4.27 13.68 13.12
N MET A 10 -3.35 13.11 12.36
CA MET A 10 -3.49 11.76 11.79
C MET A 10 -3.62 10.70 12.89
N LEU A 11 -2.75 10.73 13.90
CA LEU A 11 -2.78 9.80 15.02
C LEU A 11 -4.07 9.97 15.85
N ALA A 12 -4.50 11.20 16.10
CA ALA A 12 -5.76 11.46 16.78
C ALA A 12 -6.95 10.89 15.99
N GLY A 13 -6.98 11.06 14.68
CA GLY A 13 -8.00 10.47 13.80
C GLY A 13 -8.01 8.94 13.86
N MET A 14 -6.85 8.30 13.88
CA MET A 14 -6.74 6.85 14.01
C MET A 14 -7.24 6.35 15.39
N MET A 15 -7.03 7.11 16.46
CA MET A 15 -7.50 6.76 17.79
C MET A 15 -9.02 6.95 17.97
N LEU A 16 -9.63 7.88 17.22
CA LEU A 16 -11.07 8.14 17.25
C LEU A 16 -11.86 7.15 16.37
N ASN A 17 -11.22 6.58 15.36
CA ASN A 17 -11.84 5.51 14.58
C ASN A 17 -11.79 4.22 15.40
N GLU A 18 -12.93 3.61 15.65
CA GLU A 18 -13.06 2.31 16.31
C GLU A 18 -12.60 1.14 15.40
N THR A 19 -11.47 1.35 14.72
CA THR A 19 -10.89 0.33 13.85
C THR A 19 -10.30 -0.78 14.71
N PRO A 20 -10.69 -2.03 14.53
CA PRO A 20 -10.14 -3.14 15.30
C PRO A 20 -8.61 -3.22 15.13
N ALA A 21 -7.91 -3.57 16.19
CA ALA A 21 -6.47 -3.81 16.11
C ALA A 21 -6.19 -4.99 15.18
N LEU A 22 -5.35 -4.81 14.16
CA LEU A 22 -5.10 -5.81 13.11
C LEU A 22 -4.69 -7.17 13.66
N ASN A 23 -3.97 -7.21 14.78
CA ASN A 23 -3.52 -8.43 15.43
C ASN A 23 -4.64 -9.22 16.14
N THR A 24 -5.85 -8.68 16.22
CA THR A 24 -7.02 -9.37 16.78
C THR A 24 -7.92 -9.97 15.69
N LEU A 25 -7.60 -9.73 14.43
CA LEU A 25 -8.38 -10.13 13.27
C LEU A 25 -7.80 -11.40 12.63
N THR A 26 -8.63 -12.13 11.90
CA THR A 26 -8.15 -13.13 10.95
C THR A 26 -7.34 -12.47 9.82
N PRO A 27 -6.45 -13.20 9.12
CA PRO A 27 -5.70 -12.64 8.00
C PRO A 27 -6.58 -11.98 6.93
N ASP A 28 -7.72 -12.55 6.62
CA ASP A 28 -8.62 -12.02 5.59
C ASP A 28 -9.31 -10.74 6.05
N GLU A 29 -9.77 -10.68 7.29
CA GLU A 29 -10.32 -9.47 7.90
C GLU A 29 -9.26 -8.36 8.00
N ALA A 30 -8.04 -8.70 8.41
CA ALA A 30 -6.95 -7.75 8.51
C ALA A 30 -6.59 -7.13 7.15
N ARG A 31 -6.63 -7.92 6.06
CA ARG A 31 -6.44 -7.42 4.67
C ARG A 31 -7.51 -6.43 4.27
N LEU A 32 -8.78 -6.74 4.56
CA LEU A 32 -9.90 -5.85 4.24
C LEU A 32 -9.79 -4.52 4.98
N VAL A 33 -9.54 -4.57 6.29
CA VAL A 33 -9.39 -3.36 7.11
C VAL A 33 -8.19 -2.53 6.64
N PHE A 34 -7.05 -3.16 6.35
CA PHE A 34 -5.87 -2.46 5.86
C PHE A 34 -6.11 -1.77 4.51
N SER A 35 -6.74 -2.46 3.56
CA SER A 35 -7.09 -1.89 2.26
C SER A 35 -8.09 -0.73 2.38
N GLU A 36 -9.03 -0.79 3.31
CA GLU A 36 -9.97 0.30 3.56
C GLU A 36 -9.29 1.55 4.12
N ILE A 37 -8.36 1.37 5.06
CA ILE A 37 -7.53 2.47 5.59
C ILE A 37 -6.75 3.13 4.45
N ASN A 38 -6.11 2.35 3.57
CA ASN A 38 -5.34 2.90 2.44
C ASN A 38 -6.21 3.65 1.43
N ARG A 39 -7.41 3.16 1.12
CA ARG A 39 -8.35 3.88 0.24
C ARG A 39 -8.80 5.23 0.79
N SER A 40 -8.79 5.41 2.10
CA SER A 40 -9.13 6.69 2.75
C SER A 40 -8.00 7.72 2.69
N MET A 41 -6.79 7.32 2.33
CA MET A 41 -5.66 8.22 2.19
C MET A 41 -5.73 9.00 0.86
N PRO A 42 -5.19 10.22 0.82
CA PRO A 42 -5.08 10.96 -0.43
C PRO A 42 -4.26 10.16 -1.46
N PRO A 43 -4.67 10.16 -2.74
CA PRO A 43 -3.90 9.50 -3.78
C PRO A 43 -2.51 10.13 -3.93
N GLY A 44 -1.56 9.31 -4.29
CA GLY A 44 -0.21 9.76 -4.66
C GLY A 44 -0.19 10.62 -5.93
N PRO A 45 0.97 11.13 -6.34
CA PRO A 45 1.11 11.89 -7.58
C PRO A 45 0.67 11.05 -8.78
N ALA A 46 -0.03 11.68 -9.72
CA ALA A 46 -0.50 11.01 -10.93
C ALA A 46 0.68 10.34 -11.68
N GLN A 47 0.57 9.05 -11.92
CA GLN A 47 1.52 8.29 -12.72
C GLN A 47 1.26 8.55 -14.21
N VAL A 48 2.31 8.59 -15.01
CA VAL A 48 2.17 8.82 -16.45
C VAL A 48 1.73 7.56 -17.18
N SER A 49 2.27 6.44 -16.79
CA SER A 49 1.75 5.14 -17.22
C SER A 49 1.86 4.11 -16.12
N SER A 50 0.84 3.27 -16.03
CA SER A 50 0.76 2.14 -15.12
C SER A 50 0.29 0.92 -15.90
N ARG A 51 0.92 -0.22 -15.73
CA ARG A 51 0.47 -1.49 -16.28
C ARG A 51 0.79 -2.65 -15.36
N ASP A 52 -0.18 -3.53 -15.22
CA ASP A 52 0.03 -4.77 -14.49
C ASP A 52 0.70 -5.82 -15.38
N VAL A 53 1.52 -6.67 -14.79
CA VAL A 53 2.22 -7.76 -15.43
C VAL A 53 2.14 -9.00 -14.55
N ASP A 54 2.04 -10.16 -15.19
CA ASP A 54 2.14 -11.45 -14.51
C ASP A 54 3.59 -11.91 -14.54
N ILE A 55 4.15 -12.13 -13.36
CA ILE A 55 5.53 -12.61 -13.18
C ILE A 55 5.45 -14.10 -12.86
N PRO A 56 5.94 -14.99 -13.76
CA PRO A 56 5.92 -16.40 -13.50
C PRO A 56 6.85 -16.77 -12.35
N VAL A 57 6.35 -17.61 -11.44
CA VAL A 57 7.09 -18.14 -10.30
C VAL A 57 6.86 -19.64 -10.19
N SER A 58 7.64 -20.33 -9.36
CA SER A 58 7.41 -21.76 -9.09
C SER A 58 6.01 -21.96 -8.51
N GLY A 59 5.18 -22.71 -9.23
CA GLY A 59 3.81 -23.03 -8.81
C GLY A 59 2.72 -22.01 -9.20
N GLY A 60 3.04 -21.00 -10.04
CA GLY A 60 2.03 -20.05 -10.51
C GLY A 60 2.59 -18.74 -11.05
N SER A 61 1.89 -17.64 -10.80
CA SER A 61 2.34 -16.29 -11.11
C SER A 61 2.01 -15.33 -9.97
N ILE A 62 2.75 -14.25 -9.89
CA ILE A 62 2.46 -13.11 -9.02
C ILE A 62 2.22 -11.87 -9.87
N ARG A 63 1.30 -11.01 -9.43
CA ARG A 63 1.05 -9.75 -10.09
C ARG A 63 2.13 -8.73 -9.72
N GLY A 64 2.67 -8.06 -10.72
CA GLY A 64 3.55 -6.90 -10.58
C GLY A 64 2.92 -5.67 -11.23
N ARG A 65 3.31 -4.47 -10.81
CA ARG A 65 2.91 -3.22 -11.45
C ARG A 65 4.13 -2.44 -11.89
N VAL A 66 4.12 -2.05 -13.16
CA VAL A 66 5.16 -1.20 -13.74
C VAL A 66 4.63 0.22 -13.83
N LEU A 67 5.27 1.13 -13.14
CA LEU A 67 5.02 2.57 -13.21
C LEU A 67 6.15 3.19 -14.02
N ALA A 68 5.81 4.02 -15.01
CA ALA A 68 6.80 4.65 -15.86
C ALA A 68 6.54 6.15 -16.02
N PRO A 69 7.61 6.98 -16.00
CA PRO A 69 7.50 8.41 -16.23
C PRO A 69 7.25 8.72 -17.73
N SER A 70 6.89 9.98 -18.03
CA SER A 70 6.72 10.47 -19.41
C SER A 70 8.02 10.56 -20.18
N THR A 71 9.14 10.69 -19.48
CA THR A 71 10.48 10.79 -20.08
C THR A 71 11.19 9.43 -20.01
N PRO A 72 12.16 9.15 -20.91
CA PRO A 72 12.93 7.93 -20.85
C PRO A 72 13.56 7.73 -19.47
N ALA A 73 13.26 6.59 -18.83
CA ALA A 73 13.82 6.25 -17.54
C ALA A 73 15.32 5.98 -17.66
N LYS A 74 16.11 6.52 -16.74
CA LYS A 74 17.56 6.33 -16.68
C LYS A 74 17.95 5.18 -15.74
N SER A 75 17.01 4.69 -14.95
CA SER A 75 17.22 3.63 -13.96
C SER A 75 15.92 2.87 -13.72
N LEU A 76 16.04 1.69 -13.13
CA LEU A 76 14.93 0.86 -12.68
C LEU A 76 15.00 0.75 -11.16
N MET A 77 13.86 0.89 -10.50
CA MET A 77 13.68 0.56 -9.10
C MET A 77 12.71 -0.61 -8.99
N VAL A 78 13.10 -1.64 -8.24
CA VAL A 78 12.19 -2.73 -7.88
C VAL A 78 11.80 -2.56 -6.43
N TYR A 79 10.49 -2.49 -6.17
CA TYR A 79 9.94 -2.30 -4.84
C TYR A 79 9.12 -3.53 -4.43
N TYR A 80 9.39 -4.04 -3.25
CA TYR A 80 8.62 -5.10 -2.60
C TYR A 80 7.88 -4.49 -1.43
N HIS A 81 6.55 -4.51 -1.47
CA HIS A 81 5.75 -3.95 -0.40
C HIS A 81 5.91 -4.71 0.92
N GLY A 82 5.74 -3.99 2.03
CA GLY A 82 5.68 -4.56 3.37
C GLY A 82 4.34 -5.22 3.67
N GLY A 83 4.12 -5.59 4.96
CA GLY A 83 2.84 -6.12 5.43
C GLY A 83 2.95 -7.43 6.22
N GLY A 84 4.18 -7.82 6.61
CA GLY A 84 4.41 -9.00 7.46
C GLY A 84 3.90 -10.30 6.84
N TRP A 85 3.88 -10.40 5.52
CA TRP A 85 3.30 -11.51 4.73
C TRP A 85 1.81 -11.77 4.97
N VAL A 86 1.12 -10.88 5.65
CA VAL A 86 -0.30 -11.01 5.98
C VAL A 86 -1.16 -9.98 5.28
N ILE A 87 -0.77 -8.71 5.30
CA ILE A 87 -1.54 -7.59 4.76
C ILE A 87 -0.78 -6.92 3.60
N GLY A 88 -1.52 -6.13 2.85
CA GLY A 88 -1.00 -5.36 1.72
C GLY A 88 -1.06 -6.12 0.40
N ASN A 89 -1.28 -5.37 -0.64
CA ASN A 89 -1.23 -5.81 -2.04
C ASN A 89 -0.77 -4.62 -2.90
N ILE A 90 -0.60 -4.82 -4.19
CA ILE A 90 -0.14 -3.77 -5.11
C ILE A 90 -1.03 -2.51 -5.05
N ASP A 91 -2.34 -2.69 -4.95
CA ASP A 91 -3.29 -1.58 -4.97
C ASP A 91 -3.29 -0.77 -3.67
N ASP A 92 -2.73 -1.31 -2.59
CA ASP A 92 -2.57 -0.62 -1.30
C ASP A 92 -1.32 0.27 -1.25
N TYR A 93 -0.39 0.10 -2.20
CA TYR A 93 0.92 0.79 -2.22
C TYR A 93 1.15 1.61 -3.49
N ASP A 94 0.11 1.90 -4.23
CA ASP A 94 0.14 2.63 -5.52
C ASP A 94 0.06 4.16 -5.35
#